data_ee0367dac760b867f6c5c4c43e205ef1
#
_entry.id   ee0367dac760b867f6c5c4c43e205ef1
#
_cell.length_a   1.000
_cell.length_b   1.000
_cell.length_c   1.000
_cell.angle_alpha   90.00
_cell.angle_beta   90.00
_cell.angle_gamma   90.00
#
_symmetry.space_group_name_H-M   'P 1'
#
loop_
_entity.id
_entity.type
_entity.pdbx_description
1 polymer ?
#
loop_
_entity_poly.entity_id
_entity_poly.type
_entity_poly.pdbx_seq_one_letter_code
_entity_poly.pdbx_strand_id
1 'polypeptide(L)'
;GKETSFKALYLDIAGQSNLDVTITGRDTVLIAGTVEVLDANIFYEFTSEEMGIALSDDVGTIMSYQISIPIRGSALFQNSQIDAHVTGELSLSQIGHGEMDFGGEIFVEDGNVFSYKDNFEGLQGYVSFDNKGFNPIMDLNAFTMIDDERIALRITGGIDDLDIGLESFSGFSESDILELLTWGKRFEDQEIT
;
A
#
# COMPACT_ATOMS: atom_id res chain seq x y z
N GLY A 1 15.12 21.34 3.87
CA GLY A 1 14.00 20.64 3.27
C GLY A 1 13.14 21.63 2.51
N LYS A 2 12.84 21.32 1.26
CA LYS A 2 11.81 22.04 0.50
C LYS A 2 10.57 21.16 0.52
N GLU A 3 9.43 21.75 0.86
CA GLU A 3 8.13 21.14 0.62
C GLU A 3 8.00 20.88 -0.89
N THR A 4 7.83 19.64 -1.26
CA THR A 4 7.67 19.23 -2.66
C THR A 4 6.35 18.49 -2.74
N SER A 5 5.40 18.99 -3.51
CA SER A 5 4.19 18.25 -3.83
C SER A 5 4.35 17.62 -5.21
N PHE A 6 4.13 16.32 -5.28
CA PHE A 6 4.06 15.57 -6.53
C PHE A 6 2.62 15.18 -6.80
N LYS A 7 2.15 15.44 -7.99
CA LYS A 7 0.90 14.91 -8.51
C LYS A 7 1.24 13.96 -9.65
N ALA A 8 1.41 12.68 -9.38
CA ALA A 8 1.38 11.67 -10.42
C ALA A 8 -0.09 11.36 -10.73
N LEU A 9 -0.43 10.99 -11.95
CA LEU A 9 -1.78 10.90 -12.51
C LEU A 9 -2.87 10.26 -11.61
N TYR A 10 -2.49 9.47 -10.60
CA TYR A 10 -3.39 8.79 -9.67
C TYR A 10 -2.90 8.79 -8.22
N LEU A 11 -1.74 9.39 -7.94
CA LEU A 11 -1.11 9.37 -6.63
C LEU A 11 -0.93 10.81 -6.17
N ASP A 12 -1.61 11.19 -5.11
CA ASP A 12 -1.39 12.48 -4.45
C ASP A 12 -0.36 12.28 -3.33
N ILE A 13 0.84 12.82 -3.52
CA ILE A 13 1.91 12.80 -2.53
C ILE A 13 2.26 14.23 -2.15
N ALA A 14 2.16 14.54 -0.87
CA ALA A 14 2.63 15.80 -0.31
C ALA A 14 3.58 15.52 0.86
N GLY A 15 4.74 16.19 0.88
CA GLY A 15 5.68 15.94 1.97
C GLY A 15 7.02 16.62 1.81
N GLN A 16 7.99 16.18 2.62
CA GLN A 16 9.37 16.64 2.62
C GLN A 16 10.29 15.51 2.13
N SER A 17 11.18 15.85 1.22
CA SER A 17 12.15 14.91 0.68
C SER A 17 13.53 15.55 0.48
N ASN A 18 14.57 14.71 0.51
CA ASN A 18 15.89 15.05 0.01
C ASN A 18 16.05 14.45 -1.38
N LEU A 19 16.45 15.27 -2.34
CA LEU A 19 16.62 14.86 -3.73
C LEU A 19 18.10 14.89 -4.09
N ASP A 20 18.61 13.74 -4.56
CA ASP A 20 19.91 13.61 -5.20
C ASP A 20 19.70 12.90 -6.54
N VAL A 21 19.29 13.64 -7.54
CA VAL A 21 18.90 13.14 -8.86
C VAL A 21 19.73 13.78 -9.95
N THR A 22 20.25 12.95 -10.84
CA THR A 22 21.02 13.35 -12.00
C THR A 22 20.25 13.05 -13.29
N ILE A 23 20.23 14.00 -14.20
CA ILE A 23 19.62 13.87 -15.53
C ILE A 23 20.72 13.96 -16.58
N THR A 24 20.86 12.91 -17.39
CA THR A 24 21.90 12.82 -18.42
C THR A 24 21.33 12.34 -19.75
N GLY A 25 21.93 12.81 -20.85
CA GLY A 25 21.56 12.39 -22.20
C GLY A 25 20.99 13.50 -23.08
N ARG A 26 20.71 13.19 -24.35
CA ARG A 26 20.07 14.08 -25.36
C ARG A 26 18.88 13.37 -26.00
N ASP A 27 19.15 12.35 -26.81
CA ASP A 27 18.11 11.58 -27.52
C ASP A 27 17.52 10.49 -26.64
N THR A 28 18.35 9.96 -25.74
CA THR A 28 17.93 9.09 -24.63
C THR A 28 18.31 9.78 -23.32
N VAL A 29 17.33 10.05 -22.48
CA VAL A 29 17.53 10.72 -21.18
C VAL A 29 17.46 9.68 -20.08
N LEU A 30 18.50 9.62 -19.26
CA LEU A 30 18.52 8.85 -18.03
C LEU A 30 18.30 9.78 -16.85
N ILE A 31 17.31 9.46 -16.03
CA ILE A 31 17.03 10.08 -14.73
C ILE A 31 17.40 9.06 -13.66
N ALA A 32 18.45 9.32 -12.91
CA ALA A 32 18.96 8.38 -11.92
C ALA A 32 19.29 9.09 -10.61
N GLY A 33 19.09 8.40 -9.49
CA GLY A 33 19.44 8.93 -8.18
C GLY A 33 18.55 8.45 -7.06
N THR A 34 18.48 9.26 -6.00
CA THR A 34 17.76 8.96 -4.77
C THR A 34 16.75 10.07 -4.44
N VAL A 35 15.55 9.65 -4.07
CA VAL A 35 14.46 10.49 -3.54
C VAL A 35 14.18 10.00 -2.12
N GLU A 36 14.91 10.54 -1.14
CA GLU A 36 14.71 10.17 0.25
C GLU A 36 13.46 10.85 0.82
N VAL A 37 12.49 10.06 1.24
CA VAL A 37 11.25 10.54 1.86
C VAL A 37 11.47 10.71 3.35
N LEU A 38 11.31 11.95 3.86
CA LEU A 38 11.46 12.29 5.28
C LEU A 38 10.12 12.39 6.00
N ASP A 39 9.10 12.90 5.31
CA ASP A 39 7.74 13.06 5.80
C ASP A 39 6.82 13.12 4.57
N ALA A 40 5.81 12.30 4.53
CA ALA A 40 4.88 12.29 3.41
C ALA A 40 3.46 11.88 3.82
N ASN A 41 2.49 12.50 3.15
CA ASN A 41 1.12 12.01 3.09
C ASN A 41 0.88 11.50 1.67
N ILE A 42 0.47 10.25 1.55
CA ILE A 42 0.24 9.56 0.29
C ILE A 42 -1.24 9.19 0.22
N PHE A 43 -1.96 9.78 -0.71
CA PHE A 43 -3.36 9.44 -0.97
C PHE A 43 -3.46 8.66 -2.26
N TYR A 44 -4.00 7.43 -2.18
CA TYR A 44 -4.22 6.58 -3.33
C TYR A 44 -5.46 5.70 -3.15
N GLU A 45 -6.47 5.90 -4.01
CA GLU A 45 -7.64 5.04 -4.04
C GLU A 45 -7.43 3.86 -5.00
N PHE A 46 -7.64 2.64 -4.49
CA PHE A 46 -7.63 1.43 -5.32
C PHE A 46 -8.89 1.40 -6.19
N THR A 47 -8.76 1.81 -7.45
CA THR A 47 -9.84 1.67 -8.43
C THR A 47 -9.59 0.48 -9.32
N SER A 48 -10.64 -0.33 -9.57
CA SER A 48 -10.55 -1.57 -10.33
C SER A 48 -10.22 -1.41 -11.82
N GLU A 49 -10.07 -0.20 -12.32
CA GLU A 49 -9.95 0.05 -13.75
C GLU A 49 -8.58 0.48 -14.24
N GLU A 50 -7.63 0.93 -13.39
CA GLU A 50 -6.38 1.49 -13.92
C GLU A 50 -5.17 1.32 -12.99
N MET A 51 -4.53 0.16 -12.99
CA MET A 51 -3.16 0.02 -12.52
C MET A 51 -2.15 0.03 -13.67
N GLY A 52 -2.36 0.90 -14.64
CA GLY A 52 -1.38 1.20 -15.67
C GLY A 52 -0.83 2.61 -15.47
N ILE A 53 0.42 2.75 -15.05
CA ILE A 53 1.12 4.03 -15.14
C ILE A 53 1.41 4.27 -16.61
N ALA A 54 0.46 4.85 -17.31
CA ALA A 54 0.69 5.37 -18.67
C ALA A 54 1.45 6.69 -18.54
N LEU A 55 2.77 6.61 -18.60
CA LEU A 55 3.58 7.79 -18.95
C LEU A 55 3.27 8.10 -20.41
N SER A 56 2.73 9.29 -20.67
CA SER A 56 2.30 9.72 -22.00
C SER A 56 3.42 9.57 -23.01
N ASP A 57 3.18 8.78 -24.06
CA ASP A 57 3.97 8.64 -25.27
C ASP A 57 3.90 9.93 -26.13
N ASP A 58 4.28 11.06 -25.60
CA ASP A 58 4.37 12.25 -26.42
C ASP A 58 5.79 12.79 -26.45
N VAL A 59 6.31 12.80 -27.68
CA VAL A 59 7.53 13.44 -28.14
C VAL A 59 8.83 12.65 -27.97
N GLY A 60 9.23 11.89 -29.02
CA GLY A 60 10.60 11.80 -29.55
C GLY A 60 11.82 11.54 -28.66
N THR A 61 11.71 11.70 -27.35
CA THR A 61 12.81 11.49 -26.42
C THR A 61 12.57 10.22 -25.62
N ILE A 62 13.49 9.27 -25.75
CA ILE A 62 13.45 8.03 -24.96
C ILE A 62 13.89 8.33 -23.53
N MET A 63 13.07 8.02 -22.56
CA MET A 63 13.38 8.19 -21.13
C MET A 63 13.70 6.86 -20.47
N SER A 64 14.69 6.88 -19.58
CA SER A 64 15.03 5.76 -18.71
C SER A 64 15.09 6.26 -17.26
N TYR A 65 14.67 5.43 -16.33
CA TYR A 65 14.62 5.76 -14.91
C TYR A 65 15.41 4.73 -14.10
N GLN A 66 16.14 5.21 -13.10
CA GLN A 66 16.81 4.39 -12.09
C GLN A 66 16.80 5.14 -10.75
N ILE A 67 15.73 5.00 -10.01
CA ILE A 67 15.47 5.81 -8.82
C ILE A 67 15.31 4.90 -7.61
N SER A 68 16.05 5.20 -6.53
CA SER A 68 15.86 4.63 -5.20
C SER A 68 15.04 5.60 -4.37
N ILE A 69 14.06 5.09 -3.61
CA ILE A 69 13.12 5.87 -2.80
C ILE A 69 13.13 5.30 -1.36
N PRO A 70 14.16 5.60 -0.56
CA PRO A 70 14.15 5.25 0.85
C PRO A 70 13.14 6.12 1.62
N ILE A 71 12.29 5.46 2.41
CA ILE A 71 11.32 6.08 3.30
C ILE A 71 11.89 6.00 4.72
N ARG A 72 12.52 7.09 5.17
CA ARG A 72 13.27 7.15 6.43
C ARG A 72 12.52 7.79 7.58
N GLY A 73 11.47 8.53 7.26
CA GLY A 73 10.68 9.27 8.23
C GLY A 73 9.27 8.70 8.36
N SER A 74 8.33 9.57 8.70
CA SER A 74 6.93 9.23 8.81
C SER A 74 6.24 9.39 7.46
N ALA A 75 5.92 8.31 6.79
CA ALA A 75 5.04 8.34 5.63
C ALA A 75 3.68 7.77 6.02
N LEU A 76 2.65 8.56 5.81
CA LEU A 76 1.27 8.18 6.05
C LEU A 76 0.60 7.84 4.73
N PHE A 77 0.20 6.58 4.58
CA PHE A 77 -0.61 6.12 3.45
C PHE A 77 -2.08 6.13 3.84
N GLN A 78 -2.91 6.77 3.03
CA GLN A 78 -4.34 6.89 3.32
C GLN A 78 -5.18 6.66 2.06
N ASN A 79 -6.29 5.95 2.24
CA ASN A 79 -7.39 5.89 1.28
C ASN A 79 -8.72 5.63 2.02
N SER A 80 -9.78 5.33 1.28
CA SER A 80 -11.09 5.03 1.87
C SER A 80 -11.12 3.76 2.74
N GLN A 81 -10.12 2.90 2.62
CA GLN A 81 -10.06 1.58 3.26
C GLN A 81 -8.91 1.43 4.25
N ILE A 82 -7.84 2.20 4.11
CA ILE A 82 -6.60 2.02 4.89
C ILE A 82 -6.06 3.40 5.31
N ASP A 83 -5.58 3.43 6.54
CA ASP A 83 -4.77 4.50 7.11
C ASP A 83 -3.58 3.84 7.81
N ALA A 84 -2.36 4.08 7.32
CA ALA A 84 -1.20 3.35 7.82
C ALA A 84 0.11 4.16 7.76
N HIS A 85 0.89 4.07 8.83
CA HIS A 85 2.27 4.54 8.85
C HIS A 85 3.19 3.52 8.21
N VAL A 86 4.00 3.96 7.25
CA VAL A 86 4.87 3.10 6.47
C VAL A 86 6.31 3.60 6.45
N THR A 87 7.25 2.65 6.41
CA THR A 87 8.69 2.85 6.22
C THR A 87 9.21 1.88 5.19
N GLY A 88 10.47 1.97 4.81
CA GLY A 88 11.08 1.00 3.89
C GLY A 88 11.87 1.64 2.77
N GLU A 89 12.01 0.91 1.67
CA GLU A 89 12.70 1.39 0.48
C GLU A 89 12.05 0.82 -0.78
N LEU A 90 11.75 1.70 -1.71
CA LEU A 90 11.31 1.34 -3.05
C LEU A 90 12.38 1.65 -4.08
N SER A 91 12.39 0.91 -5.15
CA SER A 91 13.14 1.21 -6.36
C SER A 91 12.23 1.26 -7.57
N LEU A 92 12.52 2.17 -8.46
CA LEU A 92 11.84 2.35 -9.74
C LEU A 92 12.87 2.26 -10.85
N SER A 93 12.67 1.37 -11.80
CA SER A 93 13.53 1.26 -12.97
C SER A 93 12.73 1.10 -14.26
N GLN A 94 13.22 1.74 -15.33
CA GLN A 94 12.71 1.60 -16.68
C GLN A 94 13.84 1.88 -17.67
N ILE A 95 13.95 1.08 -18.71
CA ILE A 95 14.92 1.29 -19.79
C ILE A 95 14.17 1.58 -21.08
N GLY A 96 14.31 2.80 -21.57
CA GLY A 96 13.68 3.24 -22.82
C GLY A 96 12.16 3.07 -22.80
N HIS A 97 11.63 2.38 -23.82
CA HIS A 97 10.20 2.05 -23.93
C HIS A 97 9.82 0.74 -23.22
N GLY A 98 10.70 0.19 -22.38
CA GLY A 98 10.39 -0.99 -21.59
C GLY A 98 9.33 -0.72 -20.52
N GLU A 99 8.84 -1.77 -19.90
CA GLU A 99 7.95 -1.66 -18.77
C GLU A 99 8.68 -1.03 -17.58
N MET A 100 7.90 -0.38 -16.72
CA MET A 100 8.41 0.18 -15.47
C MET A 100 8.40 -0.91 -14.40
N ASP A 101 9.56 -1.19 -13.84
CA ASP A 101 9.74 -2.19 -12.79
C ASP A 101 9.81 -1.51 -11.43
N PHE A 102 9.09 -2.11 -10.47
CA PHE A 102 9.11 -1.72 -9.08
C PHE A 102 9.80 -2.80 -8.26
N GLY A 103 10.67 -2.37 -7.35
CA GLY A 103 11.35 -3.28 -6.42
C GLY A 103 11.39 -2.71 -5.03
N GLY A 104 11.77 -3.56 -4.07
CA GLY A 104 11.93 -3.16 -2.68
C GLY A 104 10.83 -3.64 -1.76
N GLU A 105 10.78 -3.07 -0.57
CA GLU A 105 9.88 -3.50 0.49
C GLU A 105 9.42 -2.30 1.33
N ILE A 106 8.13 -2.27 1.61
CA ILE A 106 7.49 -1.31 2.52
C ILE A 106 7.02 -2.07 3.76
N PHE A 107 7.37 -1.57 4.92
CA PHE A 107 6.88 -2.05 6.21
C PHE A 107 5.73 -1.16 6.68
N VAL A 108 4.62 -1.79 7.04
CA VAL A 108 3.51 -1.16 7.73
C VAL A 108 3.76 -1.30 9.23
N GLU A 109 4.00 -0.19 9.91
CA GLU A 109 4.37 -0.18 11.34
C GLU A 109 3.13 -0.13 12.24
N ASP A 110 2.13 0.64 11.84
CA ASP A 110 0.86 0.79 12.52
C ASP A 110 -0.18 1.37 11.57
N GLY A 111 -1.44 1.00 11.76
CA GLY A 111 -2.53 1.53 10.95
C GLY A 111 -3.87 0.89 11.25
N ASN A 112 -4.84 1.23 10.40
CA ASN A 112 -6.20 0.75 10.48
C ASN A 112 -6.70 0.30 9.10
N VAL A 113 -7.56 -0.70 9.09
CA VAL A 113 -8.35 -1.09 7.92
C VAL A 113 -9.81 -0.77 8.20
N PHE A 114 -10.41 0.04 7.35
CA PHE A 114 -11.81 0.45 7.49
C PHE A 114 -12.69 -0.47 6.64
N SER A 115 -13.58 -1.18 7.31
CA SER A 115 -14.65 -1.94 6.67
C SER A 115 -15.98 -1.20 6.85
N TYR A 116 -17.01 -1.59 6.11
CA TYR A 116 -18.31 -0.91 6.11
C TYR A 116 -18.94 -0.77 7.51
N LYS A 117 -18.65 -1.69 8.45
CA LYS A 117 -19.21 -1.68 9.80
C LYS A 117 -18.17 -1.72 10.91
N ASP A 118 -17.01 -2.28 10.64
CA ASP A 118 -15.98 -2.55 11.65
C ASP A 118 -14.63 -2.01 11.20
N ASN A 119 -13.89 -1.48 12.14
CA ASN A 119 -12.53 -1.05 11.91
C ASN A 119 -11.59 -2.09 12.51
N PHE A 120 -10.63 -2.54 11.74
CA PHE A 120 -9.53 -3.35 12.21
C PHE A 120 -8.35 -2.44 12.54
N GLU A 121 -7.85 -2.56 13.75
CA GLU A 121 -6.76 -1.75 14.30
C GLU A 121 -5.44 -2.52 14.28
N GLY A 122 -4.33 -1.81 14.49
CA GLY A 122 -3.01 -2.40 14.61
C GLY A 122 -2.55 -3.09 13.33
N LEU A 123 -2.88 -2.51 12.17
CA LEU A 123 -2.42 -2.99 10.88
C LEU A 123 -0.89 -2.98 10.84
N GLN A 124 -0.29 -4.14 10.65
CA GLN A 124 1.15 -4.34 10.60
C GLN A 124 1.51 -5.38 9.54
N GLY A 125 2.72 -5.31 9.04
CA GLY A 125 3.24 -6.28 8.08
C GLY A 125 4.12 -5.64 7.02
N TYR A 126 4.12 -6.20 5.82
CA TYR A 126 4.94 -5.68 4.73
C TYR A 126 4.26 -5.85 3.36
N VAL A 127 4.74 -5.04 2.43
CA VAL A 127 4.42 -5.11 1.00
C VAL A 127 5.73 -5.15 0.24
N SER A 128 5.98 -6.18 -0.53
CA SER A 128 7.20 -6.37 -1.32
C SER A 128 6.95 -6.32 -2.81
N PHE A 129 7.96 -5.90 -3.56
CA PHE A 129 7.95 -5.79 -5.03
C PHE A 129 9.15 -6.54 -5.60
N ASP A 130 8.96 -7.34 -6.63
CA ASP A 130 9.93 -8.31 -7.15
C ASP A 130 10.78 -7.81 -8.33
N ASN A 131 10.77 -6.53 -8.63
CA ASN A 131 11.40 -5.89 -9.80
C ASN A 131 10.83 -6.35 -11.15
N LYS A 132 9.53 -6.63 -11.20
CA LYS A 132 8.81 -7.00 -12.43
C LYS A 132 7.47 -6.29 -12.49
N GLY A 133 7.44 -5.18 -13.22
CA GLY A 133 6.22 -4.39 -13.30
C GLY A 133 5.73 -3.89 -11.93
N PHE A 134 4.45 -3.55 -11.83
CA PHE A 134 3.80 -3.21 -10.56
C PHE A 134 3.07 -4.45 -10.04
N ASN A 135 3.75 -5.27 -9.27
CA ASN A 135 3.21 -6.51 -8.70
C ASN A 135 3.51 -6.59 -7.20
N PRO A 136 2.74 -5.87 -6.36
CA PRO A 136 2.90 -5.94 -4.90
C PRO A 136 2.47 -7.30 -4.36
N ILE A 137 3.27 -7.85 -3.46
CA ILE A 137 2.96 -9.04 -2.65
C ILE A 137 2.84 -8.57 -1.22
N MET A 138 1.71 -8.88 -0.59
CA MET A 138 1.33 -8.42 0.74
C MET A 138 1.37 -9.55 1.77
N ASP A 139 1.79 -9.23 3.00
CA ASP A 139 1.56 -10.03 4.21
C ASP A 139 1.26 -9.04 5.36
N LEU A 140 -0.03 -8.81 5.58
CA LEU A 140 -0.54 -7.81 6.50
C LEU A 140 -1.48 -8.48 7.52
N ASN A 141 -1.45 -7.98 8.75
CA ASN A 141 -2.31 -8.44 9.84
C ASN A 141 -2.91 -7.23 10.55
N ALA A 142 -4.17 -7.35 10.95
CA ALA A 142 -4.87 -6.38 11.79
C ALA A 142 -5.84 -7.12 12.72
N PHE A 143 -6.49 -6.44 13.64
CA PHE A 143 -7.48 -7.06 14.52
C PHE A 143 -8.61 -6.10 14.87
N THR A 144 -9.74 -6.68 15.26
CA THR A 144 -10.85 -5.95 15.88
C THR A 144 -11.35 -6.68 17.13
N MET A 145 -12.08 -5.97 17.98
CA MET A 145 -12.73 -6.53 19.16
C MET A 145 -14.24 -6.35 19.05
N ILE A 146 -14.98 -7.45 19.08
CA ILE A 146 -16.44 -7.43 19.04
C ILE A 146 -16.96 -8.36 20.13
N ASP A 147 -17.78 -7.84 21.03
CA ASP A 147 -18.40 -8.58 22.13
C ASP A 147 -17.39 -9.44 22.93
N ASP A 148 -16.27 -8.81 23.33
CA ASP A 148 -15.12 -9.42 24.02
C ASP A 148 -14.35 -10.47 23.20
N GLU A 149 -14.70 -10.72 21.93
CA GLU A 149 -13.99 -11.60 21.04
C GLU A 149 -12.99 -10.83 20.16
N ARG A 150 -11.73 -11.31 20.14
CA ARG A 150 -10.71 -10.78 19.25
C ARG A 150 -10.74 -11.51 17.91
N ILE A 151 -10.96 -10.75 16.86
CA ILE A 151 -10.95 -11.24 15.49
C ILE A 151 -9.71 -10.67 14.77
N ALA A 152 -8.87 -11.55 14.27
CA ALA A 152 -7.72 -11.21 13.45
C ALA A 152 -8.12 -11.20 11.98
N LEU A 153 -7.67 -10.17 11.26
CA LEU A 153 -7.70 -10.06 9.81
C LEU A 153 -6.30 -10.35 9.27
N ARG A 154 -6.18 -11.24 8.32
CA ARG A 154 -4.97 -11.52 7.59
C ARG A 154 -5.17 -11.27 6.10
N ILE A 155 -4.25 -10.52 5.49
CA ILE A 155 -4.27 -10.20 4.07
C ILE A 155 -2.93 -10.66 3.49
N THR A 156 -2.97 -11.65 2.59
CA THR A 156 -1.74 -12.21 1.99
C THR A 156 -1.90 -12.40 0.49
N GLY A 157 -0.76 -12.45 -0.22
CA GLY A 157 -0.72 -12.71 -1.65
C GLY A 157 -0.52 -11.47 -2.51
N GLY A 158 -0.56 -11.67 -3.82
CA GLY A 158 -0.47 -10.61 -4.82
C GLY A 158 -1.81 -9.92 -5.05
N ILE A 159 -1.78 -8.79 -5.75
CA ILE A 159 -2.99 -7.99 -6.00
C ILE A 159 -4.05 -8.75 -6.83
N ASP A 160 -3.60 -9.64 -7.72
CA ASP A 160 -4.47 -10.45 -8.57
C ASP A 160 -4.91 -11.76 -7.89
N ASP A 161 -4.26 -12.14 -6.78
CA ASP A 161 -4.51 -13.38 -6.04
C ASP A 161 -4.43 -13.10 -4.53
N LEU A 162 -5.28 -12.19 -4.09
CA LEU A 162 -5.35 -11.73 -2.70
C LEU A 162 -6.16 -12.72 -1.86
N ASP A 163 -5.54 -13.25 -0.81
CA ASP A 163 -6.19 -14.08 0.20
C ASP A 163 -6.47 -13.26 1.46
N ILE A 164 -7.76 -13.20 1.85
CA ILE A 164 -8.23 -12.48 3.02
C ILE A 164 -8.82 -13.49 3.99
N GLY A 165 -8.13 -13.73 5.10
CA GLY A 165 -8.55 -14.64 6.16
C GLY A 165 -9.03 -13.90 7.41
N LEU A 166 -10.04 -14.47 8.06
CA LEU A 166 -10.54 -14.04 9.38
C LEU A 166 -10.36 -15.18 10.37
N GLU A 167 -9.74 -14.89 11.50
CA GLU A 167 -9.53 -15.86 12.58
C GLU A 167 -10.00 -15.30 13.92
N SER A 168 -10.75 -16.10 14.68
CA SER A 168 -11.16 -15.79 16.03
C SER A 168 -10.20 -16.39 17.03
N PHE A 169 -9.90 -15.67 18.11
CA PHE A 169 -9.05 -16.18 19.19
C PHE A 169 -9.69 -17.37 19.91
N SER A 170 -11.02 -17.40 20.05
CA SER A 170 -11.77 -18.50 20.66
C SER A 170 -12.07 -19.67 19.71
N GLY A 171 -11.62 -19.57 18.45
CA GLY A 171 -11.78 -20.65 17.45
C GLY A 171 -13.18 -20.72 16.84
N PHE A 172 -13.88 -19.60 16.71
CA PHE A 172 -15.17 -19.53 16.02
C PHE A 172 -15.01 -19.89 14.55
N SER A 173 -16.07 -20.44 13.95
CA SER A 173 -16.09 -20.67 12.53
C SER A 173 -16.13 -19.34 11.76
N GLU A 174 -15.74 -19.35 10.51
CA GLU A 174 -15.80 -18.17 9.63
C GLU A 174 -17.24 -17.62 9.54
N SER A 175 -18.24 -18.48 9.55
CA SER A 175 -19.65 -18.09 9.58
C SER A 175 -20.00 -17.32 10.85
N ASP A 176 -19.56 -17.78 12.03
CA ASP A 176 -19.78 -17.11 13.32
C ASP A 176 -19.08 -15.74 13.35
N ILE A 177 -17.87 -15.67 12.80
CA ILE A 177 -17.11 -14.41 12.70
C ILE A 177 -17.86 -13.40 11.82
N LEU A 178 -18.35 -13.84 10.66
CA LEU A 178 -19.14 -12.97 9.77
C LEU A 178 -20.45 -12.50 10.40
N GLU A 179 -21.08 -13.34 11.22
CA GLU A 179 -22.24 -12.95 12.02
C GLU A 179 -21.89 -11.87 13.05
N LEU A 180 -20.80 -12.05 13.80
CA LEU A 180 -20.30 -11.05 14.75
C LEU A 180 -19.99 -9.72 14.05
N LEU A 181 -19.28 -9.73 12.94
CA LEU A 181 -18.96 -8.53 12.15
C LEU A 181 -20.21 -7.86 11.55
N THR A 182 -21.26 -8.63 11.27
CA THR A 182 -22.48 -8.09 10.65
C THR A 182 -23.47 -7.55 11.68
N TRP A 183 -23.64 -8.23 12.79
CA TRP A 183 -24.72 -7.98 13.75
C TRP A 183 -24.22 -7.55 15.15
N GLY A 184 -22.91 -7.61 15.41
CA GLY A 184 -22.29 -7.33 16.71
C GLY A 184 -22.57 -8.39 17.77
N LYS A 185 -23.18 -9.53 17.38
CA LYS A 185 -23.50 -10.66 18.27
C LYS A 185 -23.76 -11.92 17.46
N ARG A 186 -23.60 -13.09 18.10
CA ARG A 186 -23.97 -14.39 17.51
C ARG A 186 -25.46 -14.68 17.74
N PHE A 187 -26.09 -15.37 16.79
CA PHE A 187 -27.49 -15.77 16.91
C PHE A 187 -27.72 -16.85 17.98
N GLU A 188 -26.71 -17.67 18.27
CA GLU A 188 -26.77 -18.72 19.30
C GLU A 188 -26.90 -18.16 20.74
N ASP A 189 -26.51 -16.90 20.96
CA ASP A 189 -26.63 -16.24 22.26
C ASP A 189 -28.03 -15.69 22.53
N GLN A 190 -29.00 -15.90 21.63
CA GLN A 190 -30.40 -15.63 21.85
C GLN A 190 -31.03 -16.83 22.61
N GLU A 191 -30.82 -16.94 23.91
CA GLU A 191 -31.68 -17.77 24.73
C GLU A 191 -33.13 -17.27 24.60
N ILE A 192 -33.99 -18.19 24.14
CA ILE A 192 -35.44 -18.02 24.12
C ILE A 192 -35.90 -17.96 25.56
N THR A 193 -36.18 -16.77 26.04
CA THR A 193 -36.87 -16.53 27.30
C THR A 193 -38.37 -16.49 27.05
#